data_95763cf18d7136720d3f51a156458f02
#
_entry.id   95763cf18d7136720d3f51a156458f02
#
_cell.length_a   1.000
_cell.length_b   1.000
_cell.length_c   1.000
_cell.angle_alpha   90.00
_cell.angle_beta   90.00
_cell.angle_gamma   90.00
#
_symmetry.space_group_name_H-M   'P 1'
#
loop_
_entity.id
_entity.type
_entity.pdbx_description
1 polymer ?
#
loop_
_entity_poly.entity_id
_entity_poly.type
_entity_poly.pdbx_seq_one_letter_code
_entity_poly.pdbx_strand_id
1 'polypeptide(L)'
;MVLLIQLGAVLLTGLVAAAVWSKSRPSSQAVARAIVILALVFGYLAFWGKVWKASDDLLSQRSQSEKLTQAQAAVAGTPVGVNTSFAQWIKHRLDPGERYYLVSKGSNSEQVYQWFTYVLSPNLATADPRQADWLIFYGDSATSSPYAQLIRAGAQRFEPGYSIARVSHAS
;
A
#
# COMPACT_ATOMS: atom_id res chain seq x y z
N MET A 1 14.86 -14.81 21.12
CA MET A 1 15.80 -15.65 20.34
C MET A 1 16.94 -14.85 19.73
N VAL A 2 16.70 -13.69 19.09
CA VAL A 2 17.74 -12.85 18.47
C VAL A 2 18.79 -12.37 19.47
N LEU A 3 18.42 -11.96 20.67
CA LEU A 3 19.30 -11.47 21.73
C LEU A 3 20.29 -12.55 22.21
N LEU A 4 19.85 -13.79 22.27
CA LEU A 4 20.70 -14.93 22.64
C LEU A 4 21.76 -15.26 21.57
N ILE A 5 21.41 -15.13 20.29
CA ILE A 5 22.33 -15.33 19.17
C ILE A 5 23.37 -14.21 19.14
N GLN A 6 22.95 -12.96 19.38
CA GLN A 6 23.86 -11.81 19.45
C GLN A 6 24.84 -11.92 20.64
N LEU A 7 24.35 -12.32 21.80
CA LEU A 7 25.20 -12.56 22.99
C LEU A 7 26.20 -13.71 22.73
N GLY A 8 25.76 -14.79 22.10
CA GLY A 8 26.61 -15.90 21.72
C GLY A 8 27.73 -15.50 20.75
N ALA A 9 27.40 -14.70 19.74
CA ALA A 9 28.38 -14.19 18.78
C ALA A 9 29.41 -13.25 19.41
N VAL A 10 28.99 -12.37 20.32
CA VAL A 10 29.88 -11.47 21.05
C VAL A 10 30.81 -12.27 22.00
N LEU A 11 30.29 -13.26 22.69
CA LEU A 11 31.09 -14.12 23.56
C LEU A 11 32.11 -14.96 22.77
N LEU A 12 31.71 -15.51 21.63
CA LEU A 12 32.60 -16.31 20.77
C LEU A 12 33.72 -15.45 20.16
N THR A 13 33.43 -14.23 19.73
CA THR A 13 34.42 -13.26 19.22
C THR A 13 35.37 -12.79 20.34
N GLY A 14 34.86 -12.57 21.54
CA GLY A 14 35.67 -12.23 22.71
C GLY A 14 36.63 -13.38 23.11
N LEU A 15 36.17 -14.62 23.08
CA LEU A 15 36.97 -15.82 23.36
C LEU A 15 38.07 -16.02 22.33
N VAL A 16 37.77 -15.89 21.05
CA VAL A 16 38.75 -15.99 19.96
C VAL A 16 39.80 -14.88 20.07
N ALA A 17 39.39 -13.65 20.32
CA ALA A 17 40.32 -12.55 20.54
C ALA A 17 41.23 -12.73 21.75
N ALA A 18 40.69 -13.24 22.88
CA ALA A 18 41.47 -13.57 24.08
C ALA A 18 42.44 -14.71 23.84
N ALA A 19 42.05 -15.77 23.11
CA ALA A 19 42.91 -16.89 22.79
C ALA A 19 44.09 -16.52 21.87
N VAL A 20 43.84 -15.63 20.91
CA VAL A 20 44.89 -15.06 20.04
C VAL A 20 45.84 -14.16 20.82
N TRP A 21 45.34 -13.40 21.80
CA TRP A 21 46.14 -12.49 22.62
C TRP A 21 47.02 -13.22 23.62
N SER A 22 46.59 -14.36 24.12
CA SER A 22 47.30 -15.10 25.18
C SER A 22 48.54 -15.86 24.68
N LYS A 23 48.65 -16.15 23.38
CA LYS A 23 49.65 -17.08 22.83
C LYS A 23 50.91 -16.46 22.24
N SER A 24 50.93 -15.13 21.95
CA SER A 24 52.09 -14.44 21.42
C SER A 24 51.88 -12.90 21.41
N ARG A 25 52.94 -12.10 21.55
CA ARG A 25 52.85 -10.66 21.27
C ARG A 25 52.38 -10.48 19.82
N PRO A 26 51.15 -10.00 19.60
CA PRO A 26 50.63 -9.96 18.25
C PRO A 26 51.39 -8.95 17.41
N SER A 27 51.85 -9.30 16.22
CA SER A 27 52.38 -8.35 15.26
C SER A 27 51.31 -7.31 14.93
N SER A 28 51.71 -6.07 14.64
CA SER A 28 50.77 -5.00 14.27
C SER A 28 49.82 -5.42 13.12
N GLN A 29 50.26 -6.27 12.24
CA GLN A 29 49.44 -6.82 11.15
C GLN A 29 48.35 -7.81 11.65
N ALA A 30 48.63 -8.60 12.67
CA ALA A 30 47.64 -9.51 13.24
C ALA A 30 46.53 -8.75 13.97
N VAL A 31 46.87 -7.66 14.67
CA VAL A 31 45.90 -6.78 15.31
C VAL A 31 45.02 -6.07 14.27
N ALA A 32 45.61 -5.54 13.21
CA ALA A 32 44.88 -4.89 12.13
C ALA A 32 43.88 -5.85 11.44
N ARG A 33 44.30 -7.09 11.15
CA ARG A 33 43.41 -8.12 10.58
C ARG A 33 42.27 -8.48 11.52
N ALA A 34 42.51 -8.60 12.82
CA ALA A 34 41.48 -8.91 13.80
C ALA A 34 40.43 -7.77 13.89
N ILE A 35 40.85 -6.50 13.83
CA ILE A 35 39.94 -5.37 13.81
C ILE A 35 39.07 -5.35 12.57
N VAL A 36 39.65 -5.63 11.39
CA VAL A 36 38.87 -5.71 10.15
C VAL A 36 37.84 -6.84 10.18
N ILE A 37 38.23 -8.00 10.65
CA ILE A 37 37.30 -9.14 10.77
C ILE A 37 36.15 -8.81 11.74
N LEU A 38 36.47 -8.21 12.89
CA LEU A 38 35.48 -7.74 13.88
C LEU A 38 34.50 -6.73 13.25
N ALA A 39 35.02 -5.73 12.54
CA ALA A 39 34.18 -4.73 11.87
C ALA A 39 33.25 -5.36 10.82
N LEU A 40 33.72 -6.33 10.06
CA LEU A 40 32.90 -7.04 9.09
C LEU A 40 31.82 -7.89 9.75
N VAL A 41 32.14 -8.59 10.85
CA VAL A 41 31.15 -9.38 11.60
C VAL A 41 30.09 -8.49 12.22
N PHE A 42 30.47 -7.36 12.83
CA PHE A 42 29.50 -6.41 13.39
C PHE A 42 28.65 -5.76 12.30
N GLY A 43 29.24 -5.38 11.16
CA GLY A 43 28.52 -4.85 10.01
C GLY A 43 27.49 -5.83 9.48
N TYR A 44 27.88 -7.10 9.34
CA TYR A 44 27.02 -8.18 8.90
C TYR A 44 25.84 -8.41 9.88
N LEU A 45 26.12 -8.49 11.18
CA LEU A 45 25.09 -8.67 12.20
C LEU A 45 24.11 -7.50 12.26
N ALA A 46 24.61 -6.26 12.13
CA ALA A 46 23.77 -5.06 12.09
C ALA A 46 22.87 -5.02 10.84
N PHE A 47 23.42 -5.43 9.70
CA PHE A 47 22.64 -5.54 8.45
C PHE A 47 21.52 -6.59 8.58
N TRP A 48 21.84 -7.78 9.05
CA TRP A 48 20.83 -8.84 9.26
C TRP A 48 19.77 -8.45 10.29
N GLY A 49 20.14 -7.73 11.34
CA GLY A 49 19.17 -7.20 12.31
C GLY A 49 18.15 -6.25 11.66
N LYS A 50 18.58 -5.39 10.74
CA LYS A 50 17.68 -4.51 9.98
C LYS A 50 16.80 -5.26 9.00
N VAL A 51 17.37 -6.23 8.28
CA VAL A 51 16.60 -7.08 7.34
C VAL A 51 15.55 -7.89 8.09
N TRP A 52 15.90 -8.46 9.23
CA TRP A 52 14.95 -9.24 10.04
C TRP A 52 13.80 -8.38 10.56
N LYS A 53 14.11 -7.18 11.06
CA LYS A 53 13.08 -6.25 11.52
C LYS A 53 12.14 -5.83 10.37
N ALA A 54 12.69 -5.53 9.20
CA ALA A 54 11.88 -5.20 8.03
C ALA A 54 11.00 -6.39 7.59
N SER A 55 11.50 -7.62 7.69
CA SER A 55 10.72 -8.83 7.38
C SER A 55 9.60 -9.06 8.41
N ASP A 56 9.86 -8.85 9.70
CA ASP A 56 8.84 -8.96 10.75
C ASP A 56 7.75 -7.89 10.59
N ASP A 57 8.13 -6.66 10.23
CA ASP A 57 7.18 -5.58 9.96
C ASP A 57 6.29 -5.92 8.75
N LEU A 58 6.86 -6.47 7.67
CA LEU A 58 6.10 -6.93 6.50
C LEU A 58 5.19 -8.12 6.82
N LEU A 59 5.65 -9.09 7.59
CA LEU A 59 4.84 -10.24 7.99
C LEU A 59 3.72 -9.82 8.95
N SER A 60 3.98 -8.89 9.86
CA SER A 60 2.95 -8.36 10.76
C SER A 60 1.89 -7.56 10.02
N GLN A 61 2.27 -6.74 9.02
CA GLN A 61 1.35 -6.05 8.13
C GLN A 61 0.51 -7.03 7.32
N ARG A 62 1.12 -8.09 6.80
CA ARG A 62 0.42 -9.15 6.07
C ARG A 62 -0.56 -9.91 6.97
N SER A 63 -0.15 -10.27 8.18
CA SER A 63 -1.04 -10.95 9.14
C SER A 63 -2.19 -10.05 9.63
N GLN A 64 -1.98 -8.73 9.72
CA GLN A 64 -3.04 -7.77 10.00
C GLN A 64 -3.99 -7.63 8.83
N SER A 65 -3.49 -7.57 7.59
CA SER A 65 -4.33 -7.50 6.40
C SER A 65 -5.15 -8.78 6.18
N GLU A 66 -4.63 -9.95 6.52
CA GLU A 66 -5.37 -11.22 6.47
C GLU A 66 -6.48 -11.31 7.54
N LYS A 67 -6.31 -10.65 8.69
CA LYS A 67 -7.31 -10.59 9.76
C LYS A 67 -8.40 -9.54 9.52
N LEU A 68 -8.13 -8.58 8.64
CA LEU A 68 -9.12 -7.58 8.22
C LEU A 68 -10.06 -8.23 7.20
N THR A 69 -11.37 -8.07 7.40
CA THR A 69 -12.34 -8.37 6.32
C THR A 69 -11.92 -7.61 5.07
N GLN A 70 -12.27 -8.12 3.86
CA GLN A 70 -11.91 -7.43 2.60
C GLN A 70 -12.23 -5.93 2.60
N ALA A 71 -13.31 -5.53 3.27
CA ALA A 71 -13.66 -4.12 3.47
C ALA A 71 -12.65 -3.37 4.34
N GLN A 72 -12.16 -3.97 5.41
CA GLN A 72 -11.17 -3.35 6.30
C GLN A 72 -9.78 -3.31 5.65
N ALA A 73 -9.41 -4.32 4.87
CA ALA A 73 -8.17 -4.31 4.11
C ALA A 73 -8.17 -3.21 3.02
N ALA A 74 -9.31 -2.99 2.37
CA ALA A 74 -9.50 -1.86 1.45
C ALA A 74 -9.36 -0.50 2.17
N VAL A 75 -9.77 -0.40 3.43
CA VAL A 75 -9.64 0.81 4.26
C VAL A 75 -8.20 1.07 4.68
N ALA A 76 -7.42 0.04 5.00
CA ALA A 76 -6.03 0.19 5.45
C ALA A 76 -5.08 0.81 4.40
N GLY A 77 -5.39 0.63 3.10
CA GLY A 77 -4.66 1.27 2.00
C GLY A 77 -5.35 2.51 1.42
N THR A 78 -6.44 2.98 2.04
CA THR A 78 -7.28 4.04 1.50
C THR A 78 -6.70 5.42 1.85
N PRO A 79 -6.60 6.34 0.89
CA PRO A 79 -6.30 7.74 1.18
C PRO A 79 -7.31 8.31 2.18
N VAL A 80 -6.85 9.16 3.09
CA VAL A 80 -7.72 9.82 4.08
C VAL A 80 -8.87 10.53 3.37
N GLY A 81 -10.11 10.21 3.75
CA GLY A 81 -11.31 10.84 3.21
C GLY A 81 -11.98 10.12 2.04
N VAL A 82 -11.51 8.94 1.61
CA VAL A 82 -12.20 8.16 0.57
C VAL A 82 -13.31 7.30 1.19
N ASN A 83 -14.52 7.37 0.61
CA ASN A 83 -15.66 6.55 1.01
C ASN A 83 -15.56 5.15 0.38
N THR A 84 -15.01 4.21 1.16
CA THR A 84 -14.80 2.81 0.71
C THR A 84 -16.10 2.05 0.52
N SER A 85 -17.12 2.32 1.34
CA SER A 85 -18.43 1.69 1.23
C SER A 85 -19.11 2.06 -0.09
N PHE A 86 -18.95 3.31 -0.52
CA PHE A 86 -19.44 3.75 -1.82
C PHE A 86 -18.75 3.02 -2.99
N ALA A 87 -17.44 2.88 -2.95
CA ALA A 87 -16.72 2.16 -3.99
C ALA A 87 -17.13 0.68 -4.08
N GLN A 88 -17.32 0.02 -2.95
CA GLN A 88 -17.82 -1.36 -2.94
C GLN A 88 -19.25 -1.45 -3.46
N TRP A 89 -20.11 -0.49 -3.10
CA TRP A 89 -21.47 -0.41 -3.61
C TRP A 89 -21.50 -0.24 -5.13
N ILE A 90 -20.57 0.53 -5.71
CA ILE A 90 -20.39 0.68 -7.16
C ILE A 90 -19.94 -0.64 -7.76
N LYS A 91 -18.91 -1.26 -7.21
CA LYS A 91 -18.32 -2.50 -7.74
C LYS A 91 -19.36 -3.61 -7.94
N HIS A 92 -20.41 -3.66 -7.12
CA HIS A 92 -21.50 -4.61 -7.26
C HIS A 92 -22.54 -4.24 -8.34
N ARG A 93 -22.40 -3.07 -8.96
CA ARG A 93 -23.36 -2.56 -9.97
C ARG A 93 -22.78 -2.41 -11.35
N LEU A 94 -21.48 -2.37 -11.47
CA LEU A 94 -20.80 -2.36 -12.75
C LEU A 94 -20.53 -3.79 -13.19
N ASP A 95 -20.90 -4.08 -14.44
CA ASP A 95 -20.51 -5.33 -15.06
C ASP A 95 -19.02 -5.32 -15.43
N PRO A 96 -18.32 -6.47 -15.39
CA PRO A 96 -16.91 -6.52 -15.74
C PRO A 96 -16.64 -5.98 -17.15
N GLY A 97 -15.71 -5.03 -17.27
CA GLY A 97 -15.34 -4.42 -18.54
C GLY A 97 -16.11 -3.15 -18.91
N GLU A 98 -17.17 -2.79 -18.17
CA GLU A 98 -17.84 -1.49 -18.37
C GLU A 98 -16.88 -0.34 -18.08
N ARG A 99 -17.07 0.76 -18.80
CA ARG A 99 -16.28 1.99 -18.66
C ARG A 99 -16.96 2.95 -17.72
N TYR A 100 -16.17 3.66 -16.93
CA TYR A 100 -16.70 4.70 -16.05
C TYR A 100 -15.91 6.01 -16.16
N TYR A 101 -16.58 7.09 -15.91
CA TYR A 101 -15.99 8.41 -15.74
C TYR A 101 -16.25 8.90 -14.32
N LEU A 102 -15.18 9.31 -13.61
CA LEU A 102 -15.27 9.79 -12.25
C LEU A 102 -15.37 11.31 -12.22
N VAL A 103 -16.49 11.81 -11.70
CA VAL A 103 -16.71 13.23 -11.39
C VAL A 103 -16.38 13.45 -9.93
N SER A 104 -15.24 14.08 -9.64
CA SER A 104 -14.79 14.35 -8.27
C SER A 104 -14.50 15.84 -8.12
N LYS A 105 -14.96 16.43 -7.00
CA LYS A 105 -14.61 17.79 -6.59
C LYS A 105 -13.70 17.75 -5.38
N GLY A 106 -12.63 18.54 -5.40
CA GLY A 106 -11.75 18.75 -4.25
C GLY A 106 -10.27 18.63 -4.56
N SER A 107 -9.45 18.98 -3.58
CA SER A 107 -7.98 18.98 -3.68
C SER A 107 -7.38 17.58 -3.86
N ASN A 108 -8.11 16.53 -3.50
CA ASN A 108 -7.65 15.14 -3.54
C ASN A 108 -8.22 14.36 -4.74
N SER A 109 -8.73 15.05 -5.77
CA SER A 109 -9.40 14.40 -6.92
C SER A 109 -8.51 13.37 -7.63
N GLU A 110 -7.21 13.63 -7.76
CA GLU A 110 -6.26 12.71 -8.39
C GLU A 110 -6.06 11.42 -7.57
N GLN A 111 -5.91 11.54 -6.25
CA GLN A 111 -5.78 10.38 -5.36
C GLN A 111 -7.05 9.53 -5.34
N VAL A 112 -8.21 10.19 -5.34
CA VAL A 112 -9.52 9.52 -5.44
C VAL A 112 -9.62 8.77 -6.76
N TYR A 113 -9.21 9.40 -7.88
CA TYR A 113 -9.21 8.77 -9.19
C TYR A 113 -8.31 7.53 -9.25
N GLN A 114 -7.07 7.62 -8.79
CA GLN A 114 -6.13 6.50 -8.77
C GLN A 114 -6.66 5.35 -7.92
N TRP A 115 -7.24 5.66 -6.76
CA TRP A 115 -7.80 4.66 -5.87
C TRP A 115 -9.02 3.96 -6.49
N PHE A 116 -9.95 4.69 -7.13
CA PHE A 116 -11.09 4.11 -7.83
C PHE A 116 -10.63 3.22 -8.98
N THR A 117 -9.62 3.62 -9.75
CA THR A 117 -9.05 2.82 -10.82
C THR A 117 -8.53 1.48 -10.32
N TYR A 118 -7.92 1.46 -9.15
CA TYR A 118 -7.46 0.22 -8.51
C TYR A 118 -8.62 -0.66 -8.02
N VAL A 119 -9.57 -0.08 -7.28
CA VAL A 119 -10.64 -0.83 -6.63
C VAL A 119 -11.66 -1.37 -7.61
N LEU A 120 -11.98 -0.61 -8.65
CA LEU A 120 -12.98 -0.98 -9.66
C LEU A 120 -12.41 -1.87 -10.79
N SER A 121 -11.13 -2.20 -10.78
CA SER A 121 -10.59 -3.17 -11.73
C SER A 121 -11.40 -4.48 -11.69
N PRO A 122 -11.77 -5.07 -12.87
CA PRO A 122 -11.29 -4.81 -14.23
C PRO A 122 -12.05 -3.75 -15.04
N ASN A 123 -12.93 -2.97 -14.44
CA ASN A 123 -13.62 -1.87 -15.12
C ASN A 123 -12.64 -0.76 -15.51
N LEU A 124 -12.89 -0.10 -16.64
CA LEU A 124 -11.95 0.84 -17.23
C LEU A 124 -12.35 2.29 -16.97
N ALA A 125 -11.46 3.06 -16.33
CA ALA A 125 -11.64 4.50 -16.25
C ALA A 125 -11.41 5.15 -17.62
N THR A 126 -12.28 6.10 -18.00
CA THR A 126 -12.11 6.89 -19.23
C THR A 126 -11.91 8.37 -18.92
N ALA A 127 -11.18 9.07 -19.79
CA ALA A 127 -10.99 10.52 -19.69
C ALA A 127 -12.15 11.32 -20.33
N ASP A 128 -12.95 10.67 -21.19
CA ASP A 128 -14.10 11.32 -21.85
C ASP A 128 -15.42 10.76 -21.27
N PRO A 129 -16.24 11.60 -20.64
CA PRO A 129 -17.52 11.19 -20.07
C PRO A 129 -18.50 10.64 -21.10
N ARG A 130 -18.36 10.97 -22.38
CA ARG A 130 -19.22 10.46 -23.48
C ARG A 130 -18.87 9.02 -23.86
N GLN A 131 -17.68 8.56 -23.54
CA GLN A 131 -17.22 7.19 -23.80
C GLN A 131 -17.44 6.28 -22.61
N ALA A 132 -17.95 6.80 -21.50
CA ALA A 132 -18.26 6.03 -20.31
C ALA A 132 -19.65 5.40 -20.42
N ASP A 133 -19.80 4.21 -19.85
CA ASP A 133 -21.11 3.56 -19.62
C ASP A 133 -21.75 4.10 -18.35
N TRP A 134 -20.91 4.53 -17.39
CA TRP A 134 -21.30 5.06 -16.11
C TRP A 134 -20.59 6.36 -15.73
N LEU A 135 -21.35 7.30 -15.14
CA LEU A 135 -20.83 8.46 -14.43
C LEU A 135 -20.87 8.17 -12.94
N ILE A 136 -19.73 8.33 -12.27
CA ILE A 136 -19.60 8.19 -10.82
C ILE A 136 -19.39 9.57 -10.23
N PHE A 137 -20.32 10.02 -9.38
CA PHE A 137 -20.27 11.32 -8.71
C PHE A 137 -19.73 11.13 -7.30
N TYR A 138 -18.56 11.70 -7.03
CA TYR A 138 -17.87 11.64 -5.75
C TYR A 138 -17.71 13.01 -5.14
N GLY A 139 -18.45 13.28 -4.05
CA GLY A 139 -18.49 14.60 -3.43
C GLY A 139 -19.23 15.67 -4.27
N ASP A 140 -20.00 15.25 -5.27
CA ASP A 140 -20.78 16.14 -6.14
C ASP A 140 -22.22 15.63 -6.34
N SER A 141 -23.08 16.52 -6.77
CA SER A 141 -24.47 16.17 -7.09
C SER A 141 -24.62 15.91 -8.60
N ALA A 142 -25.19 14.77 -8.95
CA ALA A 142 -25.49 14.43 -10.35
C ALA A 142 -26.38 15.47 -11.02
N THR A 143 -27.30 16.10 -10.27
CA THR A 143 -28.26 17.07 -10.80
C THR A 143 -27.65 18.45 -11.08
N SER A 144 -26.63 18.84 -10.34
CA SER A 144 -25.91 20.12 -10.50
C SER A 144 -24.64 20.00 -11.34
N SER A 145 -24.29 18.80 -11.76
CA SER A 145 -23.11 18.54 -12.57
C SER A 145 -23.29 19.00 -14.00
N PRO A 146 -22.24 19.52 -14.67
CA PRO A 146 -22.27 19.81 -16.10
C PRO A 146 -22.57 18.59 -16.98
N TYR A 147 -22.47 17.40 -16.41
CA TYR A 147 -22.74 16.12 -17.09
C TYR A 147 -24.17 15.62 -16.91
N ALA A 148 -25.06 16.37 -16.25
CA ALA A 148 -26.45 15.97 -16.02
C ALA A 148 -27.20 15.62 -17.33
N GLN A 149 -26.86 16.28 -18.43
CA GLN A 149 -27.42 16.03 -19.76
C GLN A 149 -27.04 14.66 -20.36
N LEU A 150 -25.98 14.04 -19.86
CA LEU A 150 -25.56 12.71 -20.32
C LEU A 150 -26.27 11.57 -19.56
N ILE A 151 -27.08 11.87 -18.56
CA ILE A 151 -27.72 10.87 -17.73
C ILE A 151 -29.00 10.37 -18.39
N ARG A 152 -29.07 9.06 -18.66
CA ARG A 152 -30.22 8.41 -19.34
C ARG A 152 -31.46 8.25 -18.45
N ALA A 153 -31.30 7.78 -17.22
CA ALA A 153 -32.41 7.25 -16.41
C ALA A 153 -32.42 7.77 -14.95
N GLY A 154 -31.83 8.93 -14.74
CA GLY A 154 -31.65 9.44 -13.38
C GLY A 154 -30.46 8.78 -12.65
N ALA A 155 -30.00 9.44 -11.61
CA ALA A 155 -28.87 8.96 -10.81
C ALA A 155 -29.35 8.06 -9.66
N GLN A 156 -28.69 6.93 -9.50
CA GLN A 156 -28.82 6.08 -8.32
C GLN A 156 -28.00 6.66 -7.18
N ARG A 157 -28.65 7.07 -6.14
CA ARG A 157 -28.01 7.72 -4.99
C ARG A 157 -27.60 6.69 -3.94
N PHE A 158 -26.38 6.79 -3.45
CA PHE A 158 -25.89 6.06 -2.28
C PHE A 158 -26.10 6.89 -1.01
N GLU A 159 -25.53 8.09 -1.00
CA GLU A 159 -25.60 9.07 0.08
C GLU A 159 -25.59 10.50 -0.52
N PRO A 160 -25.82 11.55 0.25
CA PRO A 160 -25.62 12.92 -0.20
C PRO A 160 -24.21 13.14 -0.76
N GLY A 161 -24.12 13.56 -2.02
CA GLY A 161 -22.82 13.75 -2.72
C GLY A 161 -22.22 12.48 -3.34
N TYR A 162 -22.85 11.30 -3.20
CA TYR A 162 -22.36 10.05 -3.75
C TYR A 162 -23.45 9.36 -4.57
N SER A 163 -23.23 9.25 -5.87
CA SER A 163 -24.21 8.65 -6.79
C SER A 163 -23.55 8.13 -8.05
N ILE A 164 -24.27 7.24 -8.76
CA ILE A 164 -23.88 6.78 -10.09
C ILE A 164 -25.04 6.97 -11.06
N ALA A 165 -24.74 7.13 -12.34
CA ALA A 165 -25.74 7.22 -13.38
C ALA A 165 -25.26 6.56 -14.68
N ARG A 166 -26.16 5.91 -15.42
CA ARG A 166 -25.86 5.41 -16.76
C ARG A 166 -25.82 6.55 -17.77
N VAL A 167 -24.86 6.48 -18.66
CA VAL A 167 -24.70 7.45 -19.77
C VAL A 167 -25.70 7.11 -20.88
N SER A 168 -26.29 8.12 -21.47
CA SER A 168 -27.09 8.01 -22.69
C SER A 168 -26.15 8.08 -23.89
N HIS A 169 -25.87 6.94 -24.51
CA HIS A 169 -25.25 6.96 -25.82
C HIS A 169 -26.36 7.33 -26.84
N ALA A 170 -26.23 8.49 -27.49
CA ALA A 170 -27.06 8.82 -28.61
C ALA A 170 -26.77 7.80 -29.74
N SER A 171 -27.76 7.00 -30.06
CA SER A 171 -27.74 6.07 -31.22
C SER A 171 -27.85 6.85 -32.54
#